data_a3ea49cca5107d5581622d15750b475b
#
_entry.id   a3ea49cca5107d5581622d15750b475b
#
_cell.length_a   1.000
_cell.length_b   1.000
_cell.length_c   1.000
_cell.angle_alpha   90.00
_cell.angle_beta   90.00
_cell.angle_gamma   90.00
#
_symmetry.space_group_name_H-M   'P 1'
#
loop_
_entity.id
_entity.type
_entity.pdbx_description
1 polymer ?
#
loop_
_entity_poly.entity_id
_entity_poly.type
_entity_poly.pdbx_seq_one_letter_code
_entity_poly.pdbx_strand_id
1 'polypeptide(L)'
;MATDVMDVRILTAIHTEGSYRQAATRLKMDQATVSRRMATLEDSVGVQLFIKDRKGVRLTEDGQTLLGLADRAVKSMDAFDRSLERISVVRAGNVKINCPPALCAYILAPAFTRIISDTHPLAANEQKIDWKEMPYFSFVSQGVPVADIEISWSKRGHAPATGNHSITERIGATPMLPYGSEAYFKSRARPKRFSDLHEHDIIDHELYATDEYLEAWNVELARSAVGPRMKLACLTSIIPVVSGGGGTGLIPTLFSPIVPNLVPAFLSDCPYLARDLWISSTPEALKSPVVKRVYDAVIEILRVPPWVERR
;
A
#
# COMPACT_ATOMS: atom_id res chain seq x y z
N MET A 1 10.13 -14.17 35.85
CA MET A 1 9.74 -12.76 35.81
C MET A 1 8.94 -12.51 34.54
N ALA A 2 7.82 -11.81 34.60
CA ALA A 2 7.05 -11.53 33.40
C ALA A 2 7.56 -10.22 32.76
N THR A 3 8.08 -10.30 31.56
CA THR A 3 8.50 -9.14 30.78
C THR A 3 7.25 -8.37 30.36
N ASP A 4 7.19 -7.07 30.61
CA ASP A 4 6.12 -6.21 30.15
C ASP A 4 6.29 -5.91 28.64
N VAL A 5 5.17 -5.90 27.90
CA VAL A 5 5.15 -5.54 26.48
C VAL A 5 5.78 -4.15 26.24
N MET A 6 5.62 -3.24 27.21
CA MET A 6 6.23 -1.92 27.12
C MET A 6 7.78 -1.97 27.11
N ASP A 7 8.40 -2.92 27.83
CA ASP A 7 9.85 -3.10 27.81
C ASP A 7 10.33 -3.56 26.43
N VAL A 8 9.56 -4.42 25.79
CA VAL A 8 9.82 -4.87 24.43
C VAL A 8 9.68 -3.72 23.42
N ARG A 9 8.65 -2.87 23.56
CA ARG A 9 8.48 -1.64 22.74
C ARG A 9 9.64 -0.65 22.95
N ILE A 10 10.13 -0.51 24.18
CA ILE A 10 11.27 0.35 24.52
C ILE A 10 12.54 -0.18 23.84
N LEU A 11 12.81 -1.49 23.91
CA LEU A 11 13.97 -2.12 23.28
C LEU A 11 13.98 -1.84 21.77
N THR A 12 12.88 -2.12 21.08
CA THR A 12 12.77 -1.89 19.63
C THR A 12 12.89 -0.40 19.26
N ALA A 13 12.31 0.49 20.07
CA ALA A 13 12.40 1.94 19.84
C ALA A 13 13.84 2.47 20.02
N ILE A 14 14.56 2.05 21.07
CA ILE A 14 15.96 2.45 21.28
C ILE A 14 16.85 1.98 20.13
N HIS A 15 16.64 0.74 19.66
CA HIS A 15 17.37 0.21 18.51
C HIS A 15 17.11 1.03 17.24
N THR A 16 15.85 1.31 16.93
CA THR A 16 15.47 2.04 15.71
C THR A 16 15.98 3.48 15.70
N GLU A 17 15.87 4.16 16.85
CA GLU A 17 16.24 5.58 16.99
C GLU A 17 17.73 5.80 17.31
N GLY A 18 18.45 4.76 17.73
CA GLY A 18 19.84 4.86 18.14
C GLY A 18 20.08 5.74 19.37
N SER A 19 19.00 6.09 20.11
CA SER A 19 19.05 7.05 21.23
C SER A 19 17.89 6.84 22.19
N TYR A 20 18.19 6.80 23.49
CA TYR A 20 17.18 6.77 24.56
C TYR A 20 16.26 7.99 24.54
N ARG A 21 16.79 9.16 24.21
CA ARG A 21 16.01 10.40 24.13
C ARG A 21 15.01 10.36 22.97
N GLN A 22 15.46 9.94 21.79
CA GLN A 22 14.57 9.84 20.60
C GLN A 22 13.54 8.74 20.79
N ALA A 23 13.91 7.59 21.36
CA ALA A 23 12.98 6.53 21.73
C ALA A 23 11.90 7.03 22.70
N ALA A 24 12.29 7.79 23.71
CA ALA A 24 11.34 8.40 24.66
C ALA A 24 10.36 9.35 23.96
N THR A 25 10.85 10.20 23.06
CA THR A 25 10.00 11.09 22.25
C THR A 25 9.02 10.30 21.40
N ARG A 26 9.49 9.26 20.70
CA ARG A 26 8.64 8.38 19.86
C ARG A 26 7.56 7.68 20.66
N LEU A 27 7.90 7.20 21.86
CA LEU A 27 6.97 6.48 22.74
C LEU A 27 6.11 7.42 23.60
N LYS A 28 6.31 8.75 23.51
CA LYS A 28 5.64 9.75 24.33
C LYS A 28 5.85 9.51 25.85
N MET A 29 7.08 9.11 26.20
CA MET A 29 7.48 8.79 27.57
C MET A 29 8.60 9.74 28.03
N ASP A 30 8.80 9.82 29.34
CA ASP A 30 9.97 10.49 29.91
C ASP A 30 11.23 9.64 29.71
N GLN A 31 12.35 10.30 29.37
CA GLN A 31 13.63 9.62 29.12
C GLN A 31 14.15 8.85 30.33
N ALA A 32 13.98 9.39 31.56
CA ALA A 32 14.40 8.71 32.76
C ALA A 32 13.59 7.40 32.99
N THR A 33 12.31 7.39 32.62
CA THR A 33 11.45 6.21 32.67
C THR A 33 11.91 5.16 31.65
N VAL A 34 12.21 5.54 30.41
CA VAL A 34 12.75 4.65 29.37
C VAL A 34 14.08 4.03 29.83
N SER A 35 14.99 4.87 30.36
CA SER A 35 16.31 4.39 30.86
C SER A 35 16.15 3.43 32.02
N ARG A 36 15.30 3.76 33.02
CA ARG A 36 15.07 2.91 34.18
C ARG A 36 14.46 1.57 33.82
N ARG A 37 13.44 1.55 32.95
CA ARG A 37 12.79 0.30 32.51
C ARG A 37 13.78 -0.61 31.79
N MET A 38 14.62 -0.05 30.92
CA MET A 38 15.63 -0.85 30.21
C MET A 38 16.70 -1.39 31.17
N ALA A 39 17.20 -0.57 32.11
CA ALA A 39 18.13 -1.04 33.15
C ALA A 39 17.51 -2.18 33.98
N THR A 40 16.24 -2.05 34.40
CA THR A 40 15.53 -3.12 35.13
C THR A 40 15.45 -4.40 34.32
N LEU A 41 15.20 -4.29 32.99
CA LEU A 41 15.19 -5.47 32.11
C LEU A 41 16.59 -6.11 32.03
N GLU A 42 17.64 -5.34 31.81
CA GLU A 42 19.04 -5.79 31.76
C GLU A 42 19.47 -6.45 33.08
N ASP A 43 19.17 -5.84 34.22
CA ASP A 43 19.45 -6.39 35.56
C ASP A 43 18.72 -7.73 35.77
N SER A 44 17.51 -7.88 35.25
CA SER A 44 16.71 -9.07 35.40
C SER A 44 17.23 -10.29 34.65
N VAL A 45 17.90 -10.05 33.51
CA VAL A 45 18.51 -11.10 32.70
C VAL A 45 20.01 -11.23 32.95
N GLY A 46 20.62 -10.30 33.69
CA GLY A 46 22.01 -10.31 34.09
C GLY A 46 22.98 -9.95 32.95
N VAL A 47 22.49 -9.39 31.84
CA VAL A 47 23.31 -9.00 30.69
C VAL A 47 22.87 -7.65 30.16
N GLN A 48 23.83 -6.88 29.63
CA GLN A 48 23.53 -5.63 28.95
C GLN A 48 23.01 -5.92 27.54
N LEU A 49 21.92 -5.26 27.17
CA LEU A 49 21.32 -5.37 25.83
C LEU A 49 21.77 -4.23 24.91
N PHE A 50 22.26 -3.11 25.51
CA PHE A 50 22.76 -1.96 24.77
C PHE A 50 24.13 -1.54 25.23
N ILE A 51 24.96 -1.07 24.29
CA ILE A 51 26.23 -0.37 24.51
C ILE A 51 26.11 1.06 23.99
N LYS A 52 26.73 1.99 24.75
CA LYS A 52 26.83 3.40 24.37
C LYS A 52 28.24 3.69 23.89
N ASP A 53 28.37 4.27 22.70
CA ASP A 53 29.64 4.73 22.18
C ASP A 53 29.53 6.17 21.62
N ARG A 54 30.62 6.67 21.00
CA ARG A 54 30.60 8.01 20.37
C ARG A 54 29.66 8.15 19.19
N LYS A 55 29.16 7.05 18.66
CA LYS A 55 28.24 7.00 17.51
C LYS A 55 26.76 6.83 17.93
N GLY A 56 26.50 6.66 19.22
CA GLY A 56 25.16 6.50 19.76
C GLY A 56 24.97 5.23 20.60
N VAL A 57 23.76 4.70 20.54
CA VAL A 57 23.37 3.49 21.29
C VAL A 57 23.17 2.35 20.29
N ARG A 58 23.81 1.20 20.55
CA ARG A 58 23.71 0.00 19.70
C ARG A 58 23.43 -1.24 20.57
N LEU A 59 22.79 -2.23 19.97
CA LEU A 59 22.58 -3.52 20.62
C LEU A 59 23.90 -4.27 20.83
N THR A 60 23.98 -5.00 21.93
CA THR A 60 24.97 -6.05 22.15
C THR A 60 24.60 -7.29 21.29
N GLU A 61 25.42 -8.32 21.32
CA GLU A 61 25.13 -9.60 20.69
C GLU A 61 23.86 -10.25 21.28
N ASP A 62 23.72 -10.21 22.62
CA ASP A 62 22.52 -10.66 23.32
C ASP A 62 21.28 -9.85 22.93
N GLY A 63 21.43 -8.51 22.84
CA GLY A 63 20.38 -7.61 22.37
C GLY A 63 19.94 -7.93 20.93
N GLN A 64 20.87 -8.23 20.03
CA GLN A 64 20.58 -8.62 18.65
C GLN A 64 19.81 -9.95 18.57
N THR A 65 20.18 -10.90 19.40
CA THR A 65 19.49 -12.20 19.50
C THR A 65 18.02 -12.01 19.88
N LEU A 66 17.73 -11.08 20.79
CA LEU A 66 16.36 -10.80 21.24
C LEU A 66 15.56 -9.93 20.25
N LEU A 67 16.21 -9.12 19.42
CA LEU A 67 15.53 -8.15 18.54
C LEU A 67 14.47 -8.79 17.64
N GLY A 68 14.78 -9.91 16.99
CA GLY A 68 13.83 -10.59 16.12
C GLY A 68 12.58 -11.13 16.84
N LEU A 69 12.73 -11.53 18.11
CA LEU A 69 11.61 -11.91 18.96
C LEU A 69 10.82 -10.68 19.41
N ALA A 70 11.52 -9.64 19.81
CA ALA A 70 10.94 -8.37 20.22
C ALA A 70 10.07 -7.74 19.11
N ASP A 71 10.58 -7.69 17.90
CA ASP A 71 9.82 -7.18 16.73
C ASP A 71 8.55 -8.00 16.46
N ARG A 72 8.63 -9.32 16.57
CA ARG A 72 7.43 -10.18 16.42
C ARG A 72 6.41 -9.93 17.53
N ALA A 73 6.85 -9.78 18.77
CA ALA A 73 5.99 -9.51 19.91
C ALA A 73 5.28 -8.15 19.77
N VAL A 74 6.01 -7.08 19.40
CA VAL A 74 5.43 -5.76 19.14
C VAL A 74 4.40 -5.82 18.01
N LYS A 75 4.74 -6.47 16.89
CA LYS A 75 3.81 -6.65 15.76
C LYS A 75 2.55 -7.39 16.15
N SER A 76 2.67 -8.45 16.97
CA SER A 76 1.51 -9.22 17.46
C SER A 76 0.64 -8.40 18.39
N MET A 77 1.23 -7.56 19.25
CA MET A 77 0.48 -6.68 20.14
C MET A 77 -0.23 -5.56 19.38
N ASP A 78 0.45 -4.95 18.41
CA ASP A 78 -0.18 -3.96 17.52
C ASP A 78 -1.35 -4.57 16.72
N ALA A 79 -1.23 -5.86 16.37
CA ALA A 79 -2.31 -6.61 15.74
C ALA A 79 -3.50 -6.82 16.68
N PHE A 80 -3.24 -7.15 17.94
CA PHE A 80 -4.26 -7.28 18.96
C PHE A 80 -4.99 -5.96 19.21
N ASP A 81 -4.25 -4.86 19.39
CA ASP A 81 -4.81 -3.52 19.58
C ASP A 81 -5.72 -3.13 18.40
N ARG A 82 -5.26 -3.36 17.16
CA ARG A 82 -6.08 -3.14 15.96
C ARG A 82 -7.34 -4.01 15.93
N SER A 83 -7.26 -5.25 16.43
CA SER A 83 -8.42 -6.14 16.49
C SER A 83 -9.45 -5.64 17.50
N LEU A 84 -9.01 -5.09 18.64
CA LEU A 84 -9.90 -4.44 19.61
C LEU A 84 -10.61 -3.22 19.02
N GLU A 85 -9.85 -2.35 18.31
CA GLU A 85 -10.42 -1.21 17.59
C GLU A 85 -11.47 -1.67 16.56
N ARG A 86 -11.17 -2.74 15.80
CA ARG A 86 -12.12 -3.32 14.84
C ARG A 86 -13.41 -3.77 15.48
N ILE A 87 -13.35 -4.48 16.60
CA ILE A 87 -14.55 -4.94 17.32
C ILE A 87 -15.41 -3.75 17.72
N SER A 88 -14.81 -2.66 18.16
CA SER A 88 -15.53 -1.44 18.53
C SER A 88 -16.17 -0.74 17.32
N VAL A 89 -15.47 -0.70 16.19
CA VAL A 89 -15.91 -0.03 14.94
C VAL A 89 -17.01 -0.82 14.24
N VAL A 90 -16.91 -2.15 14.18
CA VAL A 90 -17.95 -3.02 13.60
C VAL A 90 -19.26 -2.91 14.39
N ARG A 91 -19.18 -2.77 15.71
CA ARG A 91 -20.35 -2.51 16.56
C ARG A 91 -21.00 -1.14 16.29
N ALA A 92 -20.23 -0.15 15.84
CA ALA A 92 -20.72 1.17 15.48
C ALA A 92 -21.27 1.26 14.03
N GLY A 93 -21.30 0.16 13.28
CA GLY A 93 -21.78 0.14 11.89
C GLY A 93 -20.81 0.75 10.85
N ASN A 94 -19.58 1.07 11.24
CA ASN A 94 -18.56 1.62 10.34
C ASN A 94 -17.82 0.50 9.60
N VAL A 95 -17.46 0.73 8.34
CA VAL A 95 -16.66 -0.18 7.52
C VAL A 95 -15.34 0.50 7.17
N LYS A 96 -14.24 -0.15 7.50
CA LYS A 96 -12.89 0.33 7.12
C LYS A 96 -12.43 -0.34 5.83
N ILE A 97 -12.07 0.46 4.83
CA ILE A 97 -11.57 -0.01 3.54
C ILE A 97 -10.17 0.54 3.31
N ASN A 98 -9.21 -0.34 3.07
CA ASN A 98 -7.90 0.03 2.57
C ASN A 98 -7.85 -0.20 1.06
N CYS A 99 -7.40 0.80 0.30
CA CYS A 99 -7.23 0.65 -1.14
C CYS A 99 -6.11 1.54 -1.68
N PRO A 100 -5.57 1.23 -2.87
CA PRO A 100 -4.61 2.09 -3.55
C PRO A 100 -5.22 3.48 -3.82
N PRO A 101 -4.47 4.58 -3.58
CA PRO A 101 -4.99 5.94 -3.65
C PRO A 101 -5.67 6.28 -4.98
N ALA A 102 -5.05 5.92 -6.11
CA ALA A 102 -5.66 6.21 -7.42
C ALA A 102 -6.96 5.43 -7.67
N LEU A 103 -7.03 4.18 -7.20
CA LEU A 103 -8.24 3.38 -7.30
C LEU A 103 -9.37 3.99 -6.47
N CYS A 104 -9.04 4.47 -5.25
CA CYS A 104 -9.98 5.21 -4.42
C CYS A 104 -10.48 6.47 -5.13
N ALA A 105 -9.56 7.37 -5.48
CA ALA A 105 -9.88 8.69 -5.99
C ALA A 105 -10.64 8.69 -7.33
N TYR A 106 -10.26 7.80 -8.26
CA TYR A 106 -10.81 7.83 -9.62
C TYR A 106 -11.95 6.85 -9.85
N ILE A 107 -12.08 5.79 -9.06
CA ILE A 107 -13.05 4.71 -9.32
C ILE A 107 -14.01 4.52 -8.16
N LEU A 108 -13.50 4.15 -6.98
CA LEU A 108 -14.37 3.72 -5.89
C LEU A 108 -15.15 4.87 -5.27
N ALA A 109 -14.52 5.96 -4.90
CA ALA A 109 -15.21 7.08 -4.27
C ALA A 109 -16.28 7.70 -5.19
N PRO A 110 -16.02 7.97 -6.51
CA PRO A 110 -17.06 8.41 -7.42
C PRO A 110 -18.21 7.40 -7.62
N ALA A 111 -17.91 6.09 -7.61
CA ALA A 111 -18.94 5.07 -7.73
C ALA A 111 -19.79 4.97 -6.46
N PHE A 112 -19.19 5.06 -5.29
CA PHE A 112 -19.92 5.06 -4.01
C PHE A 112 -20.86 6.24 -3.83
N THR A 113 -20.52 7.42 -4.34
CA THR A 113 -21.47 8.56 -4.31
C THR A 113 -22.76 8.29 -5.09
N ARG A 114 -22.69 7.49 -6.16
CA ARG A 114 -23.89 7.05 -6.91
C ARG A 114 -24.67 5.95 -6.16
N ILE A 115 -23.97 5.08 -5.42
CA ILE A 115 -24.56 3.97 -4.66
C ILE A 115 -25.27 4.48 -3.39
N ILE A 116 -24.73 5.53 -2.77
CA ILE A 116 -25.30 6.15 -1.56
C ILE A 116 -26.51 7.03 -1.88
N SER A 117 -26.66 7.52 -3.15
CA SER A 117 -27.82 8.30 -3.56
C SER A 117 -29.06 7.39 -3.81
N ASP A 118 -30.06 7.53 -2.98
CA ASP A 118 -31.50 7.21 -3.06
C ASP A 118 -32.02 5.81 -3.46
N THR A 119 -31.28 4.91 -4.06
CA THR A 119 -31.86 3.65 -4.58
C THR A 119 -31.14 2.38 -4.14
N HIS A 120 -29.99 2.47 -3.49
CA HIS A 120 -29.20 1.29 -3.11
C HIS A 120 -29.52 0.86 -1.66
N PRO A 121 -29.52 -0.45 -1.34
CA PRO A 121 -29.73 -0.96 0.04
C PRO A 121 -28.79 -0.38 1.08
N LEU A 122 -27.66 0.22 0.67
CA LEU A 122 -26.72 0.92 1.55
C LEU A 122 -27.21 2.32 2.00
N ALA A 123 -28.14 2.96 1.26
CA ALA A 123 -28.69 4.27 1.58
C ALA A 123 -29.65 4.26 2.77
N ALA A 124 -30.21 3.10 3.08
CA ALA A 124 -31.27 2.97 4.11
C ALA A 124 -30.76 2.96 5.56
N ASN A 125 -29.44 2.94 5.79
CA ASN A 125 -28.85 2.94 7.13
C ASN A 125 -27.77 4.03 7.23
N GLU A 126 -27.70 4.73 8.35
CA GLU A 126 -26.64 5.71 8.69
C GLU A 126 -25.24 5.09 8.79
N GLN A 127 -24.78 4.47 7.72
CA GLN A 127 -23.52 3.75 7.70
C GLN A 127 -22.37 4.68 7.35
N LYS A 128 -21.34 4.67 8.16
CA LYS A 128 -20.10 5.40 7.88
C LYS A 128 -19.09 4.46 7.24
N ILE A 129 -18.55 4.87 6.11
CA ILE A 129 -17.45 4.18 5.45
C ILE A 129 -16.18 4.97 5.72
N ASP A 130 -15.22 4.34 6.38
CA ASP A 130 -13.92 4.91 6.69
C ASP A 130 -12.90 4.43 5.64
N TRP A 131 -12.56 5.31 4.71
CA TRP A 131 -11.59 5.04 3.67
C TRP A 131 -10.18 5.35 4.16
N LYS A 132 -9.29 4.39 4.03
CA LYS A 132 -7.86 4.60 4.17
C LYS A 132 -7.17 4.42 2.83
N GLU A 133 -6.56 5.49 2.36
CA GLU A 133 -5.67 5.46 1.21
C GLU A 133 -4.29 5.03 1.69
N MET A 134 -3.88 3.82 1.32
CA MET A 134 -2.59 3.30 1.72
C MET A 134 -1.66 3.22 0.51
N PRO A 135 -0.43 3.76 0.61
CA PRO A 135 0.59 3.54 -0.38
C PRO A 135 0.82 2.05 -0.58
N TYR A 136 1.13 1.65 -1.80
CA TYR A 136 1.28 0.27 -2.25
C TYR A 136 2.09 -0.66 -1.32
N PHE A 137 3.07 -0.14 -0.61
CA PHE A 137 3.94 -0.91 0.30
C PHE A 137 3.34 -1.29 1.66
N SER A 138 2.28 -0.63 2.08
CA SER A 138 1.73 -0.87 3.41
C SER A 138 1.00 -2.21 3.53
N PHE A 139 0.68 -2.83 2.40
CA PHE A 139 -0.04 -4.10 2.35
C PHE A 139 0.85 -5.33 2.61
N VAL A 140 2.14 -5.24 2.33
CA VAL A 140 3.02 -6.43 2.28
C VAL A 140 3.67 -6.74 3.62
N SER A 141 3.73 -5.80 4.57
CA SER A 141 4.70 -5.92 5.66
C SER A 141 4.21 -6.52 6.97
N GLN A 142 2.90 -6.77 7.20
CA GLN A 142 2.46 -7.03 8.56
C GLN A 142 1.55 -8.25 8.82
N GLY A 143 1.11 -8.99 7.81
CA GLY A 143 0.36 -10.24 8.03
C GLY A 143 -0.95 -10.13 8.82
N VAL A 144 -1.36 -8.93 9.21
CA VAL A 144 -2.56 -8.66 10.00
C VAL A 144 -3.44 -7.68 9.26
N PRO A 145 -4.72 -7.99 9.04
CA PRO A 145 -5.64 -7.08 8.39
C PRO A 145 -5.78 -5.76 9.15
N VAL A 146 -5.53 -4.64 8.48
CA VAL A 146 -5.66 -3.29 9.06
C VAL A 146 -7.04 -2.69 8.81
N ALA A 147 -7.85 -3.35 7.96
CA ALA A 147 -9.18 -2.94 7.55
C ALA A 147 -10.13 -4.13 7.48
N ASP A 148 -11.42 -3.86 7.34
CA ASP A 148 -12.44 -4.89 7.12
C ASP A 148 -12.38 -5.40 5.67
N ILE A 149 -12.05 -4.51 4.73
CA ILE A 149 -11.88 -4.80 3.31
C ILE A 149 -10.54 -4.22 2.87
N GLU A 150 -9.75 -5.02 2.17
CA GLU A 150 -8.48 -4.64 1.61
C GLU A 150 -8.48 -4.86 0.09
N ILE A 151 -8.12 -3.84 -0.66
CA ILE A 151 -8.00 -3.89 -2.12
C ILE A 151 -6.53 -3.66 -2.45
N SER A 152 -5.95 -4.55 -3.24
CA SER A 152 -4.52 -4.48 -3.55
C SER A 152 -4.20 -4.96 -4.95
N TRP A 153 -3.10 -4.44 -5.51
CA TRP A 153 -2.46 -5.03 -6.68
C TRP A 153 -1.34 -5.96 -6.26
N SER A 154 -1.23 -7.06 -6.95
CA SER A 154 -0.10 -7.98 -6.80
C SER A 154 0.55 -8.28 -8.16
N LYS A 155 1.66 -8.95 -8.12
CA LYS A 155 2.28 -9.57 -9.29
C LYS A 155 1.28 -10.53 -9.94
N ARG A 156 1.25 -10.57 -11.26
CA ARG A 156 0.35 -11.43 -12.01
C ARG A 156 0.50 -12.90 -11.60
N GLY A 157 -0.62 -13.56 -11.33
CA GLY A 157 -0.65 -14.97 -10.92
C GLY A 157 -0.28 -15.21 -9.44
N HIS A 158 0.01 -14.16 -8.66
CA HIS A 158 0.36 -14.28 -7.25
C HIS A 158 -0.69 -13.56 -6.39
N ALA A 159 -1.22 -14.26 -5.41
CA ALA A 159 -2.07 -13.63 -4.41
C ALA A 159 -1.23 -12.67 -3.53
N PRO A 160 -1.82 -11.55 -3.06
CA PRO A 160 -1.13 -10.68 -2.11
C PRO A 160 -0.84 -11.43 -0.82
N ALA A 161 0.23 -11.04 -0.13
CA ALA A 161 0.57 -11.59 1.18
C ALA A 161 -0.44 -11.05 2.23
N THR A 162 -1.58 -11.71 2.32
CA THR A 162 -2.59 -11.47 3.36
C THR A 162 -2.36 -12.44 4.51
N GLY A 163 -2.76 -12.05 5.74
CA GLY A 163 -2.62 -12.91 6.92
C GLY A 163 -3.34 -14.26 6.74
N ASN A 164 -2.88 -15.27 7.46
CA ASN A 164 -3.32 -16.68 7.36
C ASN A 164 -4.83 -16.94 7.50
N HIS A 165 -5.61 -15.93 7.85
CA HIS A 165 -7.06 -16.02 8.06
C HIS A 165 -7.86 -15.10 7.12
N SER A 166 -7.29 -14.67 5.99
CA SER A 166 -7.99 -13.81 5.05
C SER A 166 -8.64 -14.62 3.93
N ILE A 167 -9.88 -14.26 3.61
CA ILE A 167 -10.53 -14.65 2.37
C ILE A 167 -10.03 -13.68 1.31
N THR A 168 -9.38 -14.20 0.27
CA THR A 168 -8.78 -13.39 -0.79
C THR A 168 -9.32 -13.83 -2.13
N GLU A 169 -9.88 -12.87 -2.86
CA GLU A 169 -10.52 -13.11 -4.15
C GLU A 169 -9.86 -12.26 -5.25
N ARG A 170 -9.54 -12.88 -6.36
CA ARG A 170 -9.01 -12.21 -7.53
C ARG A 170 -10.13 -11.52 -8.30
N ILE A 171 -10.06 -10.20 -8.45
CA ILE A 171 -10.99 -9.41 -9.26
C ILE A 171 -10.71 -9.62 -10.74
N GLY A 172 -9.44 -9.49 -11.14
CA GLY A 172 -9.03 -9.67 -12.52
C GLY A 172 -7.60 -9.20 -12.80
N ALA A 173 -7.16 -9.39 -14.05
CA ALA A 173 -5.94 -8.78 -14.53
C ALA A 173 -6.21 -7.31 -14.89
N THR A 174 -5.29 -6.44 -14.50
CA THR A 174 -5.30 -5.02 -14.87
C THR A 174 -4.14 -4.78 -15.82
N PRO A 175 -4.40 -4.73 -17.14
CA PRO A 175 -3.38 -4.38 -18.12
C PRO A 175 -2.82 -2.99 -17.86
N MET A 176 -1.56 -2.80 -18.21
CA MET A 176 -0.85 -1.53 -18.08
C MET A 176 -0.28 -1.15 -19.44
N LEU A 177 -0.43 0.11 -19.82
CA LEU A 177 0.12 0.67 -21.04
C LEU A 177 0.88 1.96 -20.74
N PRO A 178 1.89 2.30 -21.55
CA PRO A 178 2.44 3.64 -21.57
C PRO A 178 1.39 4.63 -22.08
N TYR A 179 1.16 5.68 -21.32
CA TYR A 179 0.25 6.78 -21.66
C TYR A 179 1.02 8.10 -21.72
N GLY A 180 0.50 9.03 -22.48
CA GLY A 180 0.88 10.42 -22.50
C GLY A 180 -0.35 11.31 -22.65
N SER A 181 -0.18 12.55 -23.09
CA SER A 181 -1.28 13.42 -23.48
C SER A 181 -1.16 13.86 -24.95
N GLU A 182 -2.28 14.26 -25.56
CA GLU A 182 -2.25 14.81 -26.91
C GLU A 182 -1.34 16.04 -27.00
N ALA A 183 -1.32 16.88 -25.96
CA ALA A 183 -0.45 18.06 -25.90
C ALA A 183 1.03 17.67 -25.92
N TYR A 184 1.41 16.64 -25.17
CA TYR A 184 2.77 16.13 -25.17
C TYR A 184 3.18 15.59 -26.55
N PHE A 185 2.32 14.77 -27.17
CA PHE A 185 2.60 14.16 -28.47
C PHE A 185 2.51 15.15 -29.67
N LYS A 186 1.90 16.34 -29.48
CA LYS A 186 2.00 17.44 -30.45
C LYS A 186 3.37 18.11 -30.43
N SER A 187 3.99 18.20 -29.27
CA SER A 187 5.31 18.82 -29.13
C SER A 187 6.47 17.83 -29.39
N ARG A 188 6.21 16.55 -29.22
CA ARG A 188 7.18 15.46 -29.41
C ARG A 188 6.49 14.30 -30.12
N ALA A 189 7.05 13.86 -31.25
CA ALA A 189 6.44 12.81 -32.05
C ALA A 189 6.09 11.59 -31.21
N ARG A 190 4.90 11.00 -31.45
CA ARG A 190 4.42 9.81 -30.73
C ARG A 190 5.36 8.63 -31.01
N PRO A 191 5.76 7.83 -30.02
CA PRO A 191 6.60 6.66 -30.23
C PRO A 191 5.90 5.66 -31.16
N LYS A 192 6.65 5.04 -32.07
CA LYS A 192 6.12 4.06 -33.02
C LYS A 192 6.21 2.64 -32.45
N ARG A 193 7.22 2.38 -31.64
CA ARG A 193 7.49 1.09 -31.01
C ARG A 193 7.74 1.29 -29.52
N PHE A 194 7.57 0.23 -28.76
CA PHE A 194 7.86 0.24 -27.33
C PHE A 194 9.29 0.66 -27.02
N SER A 195 10.24 0.23 -27.86
CA SER A 195 11.66 0.59 -27.74
C SER A 195 11.94 2.09 -27.92
N ASP A 196 11.04 2.85 -28.52
CA ASP A 196 11.26 4.29 -28.74
C ASP A 196 10.99 5.11 -27.46
N LEU A 197 10.43 4.49 -26.41
CA LEU A 197 10.12 5.15 -25.14
C LEU A 197 11.36 5.75 -24.46
N HIS A 198 12.55 5.18 -24.64
CA HIS A 198 13.77 5.72 -24.06
C HIS A 198 14.12 7.13 -24.56
N GLU A 199 13.55 7.57 -25.69
CA GLU A 199 13.72 8.93 -26.25
C GLU A 199 12.72 9.94 -25.65
N HIS A 200 11.76 9.47 -24.83
CA HIS A 200 10.71 10.29 -24.23
C HIS A 200 11.00 10.67 -22.77
N ASP A 201 10.35 11.74 -22.32
CA ASP A 201 10.36 12.09 -20.91
C ASP A 201 9.52 11.07 -20.14
N ILE A 202 10.16 10.24 -19.32
CA ILE A 202 9.48 9.20 -18.56
C ILE A 202 9.11 9.72 -17.18
N ILE A 203 7.86 9.50 -16.81
CA ILE A 203 7.33 9.69 -15.46
C ILE A 203 7.13 8.31 -14.85
N ASP A 204 8.01 7.93 -13.92
CA ASP A 204 8.10 6.57 -13.41
C ASP A 204 7.52 6.45 -12.00
N HIS A 205 7.05 5.25 -11.68
CA HIS A 205 6.67 4.88 -10.33
C HIS A 205 7.85 4.24 -9.62
N GLU A 206 8.24 4.76 -8.45
CA GLU A 206 9.44 4.31 -7.73
C GLU A 206 9.48 2.78 -7.48
N LEU A 207 8.32 2.12 -7.43
CA LEU A 207 8.19 0.69 -7.20
C LEU A 207 8.31 -0.19 -8.44
N TYR A 208 8.17 0.37 -9.63
CA TYR A 208 8.18 -0.43 -10.84
C TYR A 208 9.55 -1.03 -11.12
N ALA A 209 10.61 -0.35 -10.70
CA ALA A 209 11.99 -0.82 -10.87
C ALA A 209 12.28 -2.19 -10.19
N THR A 210 11.53 -2.55 -9.16
CA THR A 210 11.70 -3.82 -8.43
C THR A 210 10.71 -4.90 -8.86
N ASP A 211 9.87 -4.62 -9.86
CA ASP A 211 8.86 -5.55 -10.34
C ASP A 211 9.34 -6.29 -11.59
N GLU A 212 9.69 -7.55 -11.46
CA GLU A 212 10.13 -8.42 -12.54
C GLU A 212 9.09 -8.60 -13.67
N TYR A 213 7.78 -8.44 -13.37
CA TYR A 213 6.70 -8.51 -14.37
C TYR A 213 6.62 -7.23 -15.21
N LEU A 214 7.37 -6.19 -14.83
CA LEU A 214 7.51 -4.95 -15.59
C LEU A 214 8.90 -4.84 -16.21
N GLU A 215 9.60 -5.97 -16.40
CA GLU A 215 10.98 -6.00 -16.94
C GLU A 215 11.09 -5.26 -18.27
N ALA A 216 10.15 -5.47 -19.20
CA ALA A 216 10.17 -4.76 -20.48
C ALA A 216 10.14 -3.23 -20.31
N TRP A 217 9.37 -2.71 -19.36
CA TRP A 217 9.38 -1.30 -19.01
C TRP A 217 10.71 -0.87 -18.40
N ASN A 218 11.23 -1.64 -17.47
CA ASN A 218 12.48 -1.35 -16.78
C ASN A 218 13.70 -1.37 -17.73
N VAL A 219 13.67 -2.23 -18.74
CA VAL A 219 14.72 -2.27 -19.80
C VAL A 219 14.73 -0.95 -20.60
N GLU A 220 13.56 -0.42 -20.98
CA GLU A 220 13.52 0.85 -21.71
C GLU A 220 13.93 2.03 -20.84
N LEU A 221 13.56 2.02 -19.54
CA LEU A 221 14.06 3.02 -18.58
C LEU A 221 15.59 3.00 -18.45
N ALA A 222 16.19 1.81 -18.40
CA ALA A 222 17.65 1.64 -18.29
C ALA A 222 18.41 2.09 -19.56
N ARG A 223 17.76 2.07 -20.73
CA ARG A 223 18.30 2.56 -21.99
C ARG A 223 18.32 4.08 -22.10
N SER A 224 17.47 4.76 -21.33
CA SER A 224 17.44 6.22 -21.33
C SER A 224 18.74 6.77 -20.73
N ALA A 225 19.49 7.55 -21.51
CA ALA A 225 20.74 8.16 -21.06
C ALA A 225 20.58 9.13 -19.87
N VAL A 226 19.35 9.63 -19.66
CA VAL A 226 19.01 10.62 -18.63
C VAL A 226 18.23 9.98 -17.48
N GLY A 227 17.76 8.74 -17.65
CA GLY A 227 16.82 8.10 -16.71
C GLY A 227 15.43 8.73 -16.71
N PRO A 228 14.54 8.36 -15.77
CA PRO A 228 13.23 8.94 -15.68
C PRO A 228 13.33 10.43 -15.28
N ARG A 229 12.57 11.28 -15.97
CA ARG A 229 12.48 12.72 -15.67
C ARG A 229 11.93 12.98 -14.28
N MET A 230 11.01 12.13 -13.82
CA MET A 230 10.39 12.21 -12.51
C MET A 230 10.09 10.80 -11.99
N LYS A 231 10.39 10.57 -10.70
CA LYS A 231 9.97 9.37 -9.97
C LYS A 231 8.97 9.77 -8.90
N LEU A 232 7.82 9.12 -8.87
CA LEU A 232 6.72 9.43 -7.96
C LEU A 232 6.27 8.17 -7.23
N ALA A 233 5.81 8.35 -6.01
CA ALA A 233 5.43 7.24 -5.13
C ALA A 233 4.04 6.67 -5.39
N CYS A 234 3.17 7.37 -6.16
CA CYS A 234 1.80 6.91 -6.37
C CYS A 234 1.22 7.36 -7.72
N LEU A 235 0.29 6.55 -8.22
CA LEU A 235 -0.44 6.83 -9.46
C LEU A 235 -1.29 8.10 -9.40
N THR A 236 -1.78 8.49 -8.21
CA THR A 236 -2.51 9.74 -8.00
C THR A 236 -1.69 10.97 -8.38
N SER A 237 -0.36 10.89 -8.28
CA SER A 237 0.56 11.94 -8.69
C SER A 237 1.04 11.76 -10.13
N ILE A 238 1.23 10.53 -10.59
CA ILE A 238 1.69 10.21 -11.96
C ILE A 238 0.63 10.60 -12.99
N ILE A 239 -0.62 10.20 -12.76
CA ILE A 239 -1.73 10.41 -13.70
C ILE A 239 -1.89 11.90 -14.08
N PRO A 240 -1.97 12.85 -13.13
CA PRO A 240 -2.08 14.28 -13.46
C PRO A 240 -0.87 14.83 -14.22
N VAL A 241 0.35 14.39 -13.87
CA VAL A 241 1.56 14.84 -14.57
C VAL A 241 1.54 14.37 -16.03
N VAL A 242 1.20 13.10 -16.27
CA VAL A 242 1.14 12.53 -17.62
C VAL A 242 0.01 13.12 -18.44
N SER A 243 -1.20 13.22 -17.90
CA SER A 243 -2.36 13.82 -18.59
C SER A 243 -2.20 15.31 -18.83
N GLY A 244 -1.41 15.99 -17.98
CA GLY A 244 -1.04 17.41 -18.11
C GLY A 244 0.10 17.68 -19.10
N GLY A 245 0.70 16.67 -19.72
CA GLY A 245 1.74 16.84 -20.74
C GLY A 245 3.17 16.78 -20.21
N GLY A 246 3.40 16.31 -18.99
CA GLY A 246 4.73 16.21 -18.39
C GLY A 246 5.63 15.12 -18.99
N GLY A 247 5.06 14.17 -19.74
CA GLY A 247 5.79 13.04 -20.33
C GLY A 247 4.92 11.83 -20.58
N THR A 248 5.56 10.66 -20.64
CA THR A 248 4.92 9.35 -20.74
C THR A 248 5.08 8.57 -19.44
N GLY A 249 4.06 7.80 -19.04
CA GLY A 249 4.11 6.97 -17.85
C GLY A 249 3.36 5.65 -18.04
N LEU A 250 3.81 4.60 -17.34
CA LEU A 250 3.15 3.31 -17.33
C LEU A 250 1.96 3.35 -16.36
N ILE A 251 0.74 3.28 -16.89
CA ILE A 251 -0.50 3.47 -16.12
C ILE A 251 -1.46 2.31 -16.41
N PRO A 252 -2.18 1.79 -15.39
CA PRO A 252 -3.23 0.80 -15.60
C PRO A 252 -4.32 1.31 -16.54
N THR A 253 -4.72 0.47 -17.49
CA THR A 253 -5.69 0.83 -18.54
C THR A 253 -7.06 1.25 -18.01
N LEU A 254 -7.41 0.82 -16.81
CA LEU A 254 -8.66 1.15 -16.13
C LEU A 254 -8.87 2.66 -15.89
N PHE A 255 -7.79 3.46 -15.90
CA PHE A 255 -7.87 4.92 -15.70
C PHE A 255 -8.13 5.70 -17.00
N SER A 256 -7.76 5.14 -18.15
CA SER A 256 -7.87 5.82 -19.44
C SER A 256 -9.29 6.27 -19.80
N PRO A 257 -10.37 5.50 -19.53
CA PRO A 257 -11.73 5.93 -19.86
C PRO A 257 -12.28 7.06 -18.98
N ILE A 258 -11.64 7.30 -17.84
CA ILE A 258 -12.15 8.22 -16.81
C ILE A 258 -11.27 9.46 -16.60
N VAL A 259 -10.02 9.39 -17.06
CA VAL A 259 -9.07 10.51 -16.93
C VAL A 259 -9.00 11.26 -18.27
N PRO A 260 -9.44 12.54 -18.34
CA PRO A 260 -9.32 13.34 -19.54
C PRO A 260 -7.88 13.48 -20.01
N ASN A 261 -7.68 13.53 -21.32
CA ASN A 261 -6.38 13.72 -21.98
C ASN A 261 -5.35 12.59 -21.77
N LEU A 262 -5.72 11.49 -21.16
CA LEU A 262 -4.86 10.33 -21.02
C LEU A 262 -5.02 9.45 -22.25
N VAL A 263 -4.02 9.47 -23.13
CA VAL A 263 -4.02 8.73 -24.40
C VAL A 263 -2.90 7.72 -24.46
N PRO A 264 -3.13 6.50 -25.00
CA PRO A 264 -2.07 5.52 -25.16
C PRO A 264 -0.91 6.08 -25.99
N ALA A 265 0.33 5.78 -25.60
CA ALA A 265 1.51 6.21 -26.34
C ALA A 265 1.57 5.56 -27.73
N PHE A 266 1.11 4.31 -27.85
CA PHE A 266 0.96 3.55 -29.11
C PHE A 266 -0.23 2.61 -29.05
N LEU A 267 -0.71 2.20 -30.23
CA LEU A 267 -1.91 1.35 -30.37
C LEU A 267 -1.56 -0.13 -30.56
N SER A 268 -0.33 -0.44 -30.95
CA SER A 268 0.16 -1.80 -31.23
C SER A 268 1.60 -1.92 -30.76
N ASP A 269 2.14 -3.13 -30.74
CA ASP A 269 3.53 -3.43 -30.42
C ASP A 269 3.92 -3.09 -28.96
N CYS A 270 2.97 -3.22 -28.03
CA CYS A 270 3.24 -3.10 -26.60
C CYS A 270 3.34 -4.49 -25.97
N PRO A 271 4.41 -4.78 -25.22
CA PRO A 271 4.45 -6.01 -24.44
C PRO A 271 3.29 -6.05 -23.45
N TYR A 272 2.78 -7.25 -23.19
CA TYR A 272 1.69 -7.40 -22.22
C TYR A 272 2.24 -7.21 -20.80
N LEU A 273 1.98 -6.04 -20.26
CA LEU A 273 2.29 -5.68 -18.89
C LEU A 273 0.97 -5.67 -18.10
N ALA A 274 0.91 -6.38 -17.00
CA ALA A 274 -0.31 -6.45 -16.19
C ALA A 274 0.00 -6.77 -14.73
N ARG A 275 -0.90 -6.35 -13.86
CA ARG A 275 -0.98 -6.73 -12.46
C ARG A 275 -2.35 -7.32 -12.15
N ASP A 276 -2.40 -8.18 -11.15
CA ASP A 276 -3.67 -8.69 -10.67
C ASP A 276 -4.24 -7.80 -9.57
N LEU A 277 -5.52 -7.49 -9.69
CA LEU A 277 -6.30 -6.78 -8.68
C LEU A 277 -7.02 -7.80 -7.81
N TRP A 278 -6.90 -7.61 -6.50
CA TRP A 278 -7.45 -8.49 -5.49
C TRP A 278 -8.27 -7.72 -4.47
N ILE A 279 -9.26 -8.41 -3.91
CA ILE A 279 -9.98 -7.97 -2.72
C ILE A 279 -9.82 -9.02 -1.63
N SER A 280 -9.57 -8.56 -0.41
CA SER A 280 -9.39 -9.44 0.75
C SER A 280 -10.23 -8.95 1.92
N SER A 281 -10.68 -9.90 2.73
CA SER A 281 -11.40 -9.66 3.98
C SER A 281 -11.16 -10.81 4.94
N THR A 282 -11.62 -10.73 6.17
CA THR A 282 -11.60 -11.86 7.08
C THR A 282 -12.98 -12.50 7.19
N PRO A 283 -13.06 -13.83 7.45
CA PRO A 283 -14.34 -14.48 7.72
C PRO A 283 -15.14 -13.78 8.82
N GLU A 284 -14.44 -13.25 9.83
CA GLU A 284 -15.06 -12.53 10.94
C GLU A 284 -15.66 -11.19 10.51
N ALA A 285 -14.93 -10.42 9.69
CA ALA A 285 -15.44 -9.17 9.15
C ALA A 285 -16.68 -9.39 8.26
N LEU A 286 -16.66 -10.43 7.44
CA LEU A 286 -17.77 -10.77 6.54
C LEU A 286 -19.03 -11.31 7.24
N LYS A 287 -18.97 -11.66 8.55
CA LYS A 287 -20.16 -11.94 9.35
C LYS A 287 -21.02 -10.69 9.59
N SER A 288 -20.43 -9.49 9.50
CA SER A 288 -21.17 -8.23 9.55
C SER A 288 -21.95 -8.04 8.25
N PRO A 289 -23.29 -7.93 8.28
CA PRO A 289 -24.09 -7.70 7.07
C PRO A 289 -23.71 -6.42 6.34
N VAL A 290 -23.21 -5.41 7.06
CA VAL A 290 -22.75 -4.13 6.51
C VAL A 290 -21.47 -4.33 5.73
N VAL A 291 -20.46 -4.96 6.33
CA VAL A 291 -19.18 -5.25 5.67
C VAL A 291 -19.41 -6.10 4.42
N LYS A 292 -20.26 -7.14 4.54
CA LYS A 292 -20.58 -8.01 3.40
C LYS A 292 -21.19 -7.24 2.24
N ARG A 293 -22.17 -6.37 2.51
CA ARG A 293 -22.78 -5.53 1.44
C ARG A 293 -21.77 -4.60 0.77
N VAL A 294 -20.91 -3.95 1.57
CA VAL A 294 -19.86 -3.08 1.03
C VAL A 294 -18.84 -3.90 0.21
N TYR A 295 -18.47 -5.08 0.69
CA TYR A 295 -17.58 -6.00 -0.02
C TYR A 295 -18.15 -6.39 -1.39
N ASP A 296 -19.42 -6.78 -1.44
CA ASP A 296 -20.10 -7.17 -2.68
C ASP A 296 -20.22 -5.97 -3.64
N ALA A 297 -20.55 -4.79 -3.14
CA ALA A 297 -20.63 -3.56 -3.93
C ALA A 297 -19.26 -3.17 -4.53
N VAL A 298 -18.17 -3.32 -3.77
CA VAL A 298 -16.81 -3.09 -4.29
C VAL A 298 -16.49 -4.07 -5.42
N ILE A 299 -16.82 -5.35 -5.26
CA ILE A 299 -16.61 -6.36 -6.30
C ILE A 299 -17.41 -5.98 -7.56
N GLU A 300 -18.67 -5.60 -7.41
CA GLU A 300 -19.51 -5.20 -8.53
C GLU A 300 -18.90 -4.01 -9.28
N ILE A 301 -18.49 -2.94 -8.57
CA ILE A 301 -17.83 -1.77 -9.16
C ILE A 301 -16.58 -2.17 -9.93
N LEU A 302 -15.75 -3.03 -9.35
CA LEU A 302 -14.45 -3.38 -9.91
C LEU A 302 -14.52 -4.43 -11.03
N ARG A 303 -15.62 -5.20 -11.13
CA ARG A 303 -15.85 -6.20 -12.18
C ARG A 303 -16.64 -5.67 -13.38
N VAL A 304 -17.32 -4.55 -13.25
CA VAL A 304 -18.08 -3.96 -14.38
C VAL A 304 -17.14 -3.21 -15.31
N PRO A 305 -17.14 -3.52 -16.65
CA PRO A 305 -16.19 -2.94 -17.62
C PRO A 305 -16.38 -1.44 -17.82
N PRO A 306 -15.38 -0.75 -18.40
CA PRO A 306 -14.72 -1.11 -19.67
C PRO A 306 -13.30 -1.71 -19.55
N TRP A 307 -12.80 -2.03 -18.38
CA TRP A 307 -11.42 -2.40 -18.15
C TRP A 307 -11.14 -3.88 -17.86
N VAL A 308 -12.17 -4.71 -17.68
CA VAL A 308 -11.99 -6.16 -17.54
C VAL A 308 -12.06 -6.78 -18.91
N GLU A 309 -10.96 -7.31 -19.43
CA GLU A 309 -10.99 -8.19 -20.58
C GLU A 309 -11.91 -9.38 -20.27
N ARG A 310 -13.06 -9.44 -20.94
CA ARG A 310 -13.84 -10.67 -21.00
C ARG A 310 -13.04 -11.66 -21.83
N ARG A 311 -12.67 -12.76 -21.22
CA ARG A 311 -12.19 -13.93 -21.98
C ARG A 311 -13.32 -14.49 -22.83
#